data_32340a3e7a328d401e580c577a49271d
#
_entry.id   32340a3e7a328d401e580c577a49271d
#
_cell.length_a   1.000
_cell.length_b   1.000
_cell.length_c   1.000
_cell.angle_alpha   90.00
_cell.angle_beta   90.00
_cell.angle_gamma   90.00
#
_symmetry.space_group_name_H-M   'P 1'
#
loop_
_entity.id
_entity.type
_entity.pdbx_description
1 polymer ?
#
loop_
_entity_poly.entity_id
_entity_poly.type
_entity_poly.pdbx_seq_one_letter_code
_entity_poly.pdbx_strand_id
1 'polypeptide(L)'
;EPTREAVQLLAERVEGNLLAAAQEVEKLILLRGEGPLDVRDIEDAVADHARYNLYDLMDEALQGNYSHAIRMLNYLRASGTEPLALLWSVTKELRALAGMSHLISTGLAPARVLQDYRIWDNRKDLMQNALKRLPIRTFQHCLLESARIDQTVKGMGEGDPWDGFTNIILWLSGKMKPGLLALDN
;
A
#
# COMPACT_ATOMS: atom_id res chain seq x y z
N GLU A 1 4.76 26.42 -10.13
CA GLU A 1 6.22 26.49 -10.30
C GLU A 1 6.89 26.28 -8.94
N PRO A 2 8.01 25.56 -8.86
CA PRO A 2 8.75 25.35 -7.61
C PRO A 2 9.41 26.65 -7.13
N THR A 3 9.61 26.78 -5.81
CA THR A 3 10.41 27.87 -5.26
C THR A 3 11.88 27.69 -5.60
N ARG A 4 12.64 28.78 -5.61
CA ARG A 4 14.08 28.74 -5.91
C ARG A 4 14.83 27.88 -4.90
N GLU A 5 14.46 27.97 -3.64
CA GLU A 5 15.03 27.20 -2.53
C GLU A 5 14.76 25.69 -2.69
N ALA A 6 13.55 25.34 -3.15
CA ALA A 6 13.19 23.96 -3.43
C ALA A 6 14.04 23.36 -4.56
N VAL A 7 14.22 24.11 -5.66
CA VAL A 7 15.10 23.70 -6.78
C VAL A 7 16.53 23.54 -6.33
N GLN A 8 17.06 24.47 -5.50
CA GLN A 8 18.41 24.40 -4.98
C GLN A 8 18.62 23.18 -4.10
N LEU A 9 17.70 22.90 -3.17
CA LEU A 9 17.75 21.73 -2.30
C LEU A 9 17.73 20.42 -3.11
N LEU A 10 16.91 20.35 -4.16
CA LEU A 10 16.86 19.20 -5.06
C LEU A 10 18.19 19.03 -5.81
N ALA A 11 18.75 20.11 -6.35
CA ALA A 11 20.02 20.09 -7.07
C ALA A 11 21.19 19.63 -6.18
N GLU A 12 21.27 20.10 -4.95
CA GLU A 12 22.28 19.67 -3.96
C GLU A 12 22.19 18.15 -3.67
N ARG A 13 20.99 17.60 -3.64
CA ARG A 13 20.77 16.17 -3.35
C ARG A 13 21.15 15.24 -4.48
N VAL A 14 20.95 15.65 -5.71
CA VAL A 14 21.26 14.81 -6.88
C VAL A 14 22.73 14.92 -7.31
N GLU A 15 23.50 15.81 -6.67
CA GLU A 15 24.96 15.97 -6.88
C GLU A 15 25.39 16.02 -8.38
N GLY A 16 24.54 16.61 -9.22
CA GLY A 16 24.75 16.71 -10.67
C GLY A 16 24.36 15.45 -11.47
N ASN A 17 23.80 14.41 -10.84
CA ASN A 17 23.31 13.24 -11.53
C ASN A 17 21.95 13.54 -12.16
N LEU A 18 21.91 13.81 -13.48
CA LEU A 18 20.70 14.17 -14.22
C LEU A 18 19.65 13.06 -14.21
N LEU A 19 20.03 11.78 -14.19
CA LEU A 19 19.10 10.67 -14.11
C LEU A 19 18.42 10.62 -12.74
N ALA A 20 19.20 10.79 -11.67
CA ALA A 20 18.65 10.92 -10.32
C ALA A 20 17.73 12.13 -10.20
N ALA A 21 18.10 13.28 -10.80
CA ALA A 21 17.24 14.45 -10.83
C ALA A 21 15.90 14.20 -11.51
N ALA A 22 15.91 13.55 -12.68
CA ALA A 22 14.67 13.20 -13.39
C ALA A 22 13.78 12.28 -12.55
N GLN A 23 14.35 11.27 -11.92
CA GLN A 23 13.63 10.35 -11.04
C GLN A 23 13.02 11.06 -9.81
N GLU A 24 13.76 11.97 -9.18
CA GLU A 24 13.25 12.75 -8.05
C GLU A 24 12.09 13.68 -8.46
N VAL A 25 12.19 14.32 -9.63
CA VAL A 25 11.09 15.15 -10.18
C VAL A 25 9.85 14.31 -10.47
N GLU A 26 9.98 13.14 -11.13
CA GLU A 26 8.85 12.23 -11.37
C GLU A 26 8.19 11.78 -10.07
N LYS A 27 8.97 11.46 -9.04
CA LYS A 27 8.46 11.13 -7.71
C LYS A 27 7.67 12.28 -7.09
N LEU A 28 8.21 13.49 -7.12
CA LEU A 28 7.54 14.68 -6.58
C LEU A 28 6.19 14.90 -7.27
N ILE A 29 6.13 14.74 -8.60
CA ILE A 29 4.88 14.83 -9.37
C ILE A 29 3.89 13.73 -8.93
N LEU A 30 4.34 12.48 -8.74
CA LEU A 30 3.50 11.38 -8.29
C LEU A 30 2.95 11.57 -6.87
N LEU A 31 3.76 12.13 -5.97
CA LEU A 31 3.40 12.32 -4.56
C LEU A 31 2.50 13.53 -4.34
N ARG A 32 2.77 14.66 -5.01
CA ARG A 32 2.10 15.94 -4.77
C ARG A 32 1.17 16.36 -5.88
N GLY A 33 1.26 15.75 -7.07
CA GLY A 33 0.58 16.19 -8.27
C GLY A 33 1.25 17.43 -8.87
N GLU A 34 0.60 18.00 -9.89
CA GLU A 34 1.05 19.25 -10.50
C GLU A 34 0.68 20.44 -9.60
N GLY A 35 1.67 21.29 -9.25
CA GLY A 35 1.43 22.45 -8.40
C GLY A 35 2.72 23.19 -8.02
N PRO A 36 2.61 24.22 -7.16
CA PRO A 36 3.78 24.83 -6.55
C PRO A 36 4.45 23.86 -5.59
N LEU A 37 5.77 23.84 -5.60
CA LEU A 37 6.61 23.05 -4.68
C LEU A 37 7.45 23.98 -3.83
N ASP A 38 7.42 23.79 -2.53
CA ASP A 38 8.30 24.48 -1.59
C ASP A 38 9.35 23.53 -0.98
N VAL A 39 10.20 24.06 -0.10
CA VAL A 39 11.26 23.28 0.57
C VAL A 39 10.66 22.15 1.40
N ARG A 40 9.52 22.39 2.06
CA ARG A 40 8.85 21.40 2.89
C ARG A 40 8.35 20.23 2.07
N ASP A 41 7.85 20.49 0.86
CA ASP A 41 7.41 19.42 -0.05
C ASP A 41 8.56 18.48 -0.42
N ILE A 42 9.77 19.03 -0.60
CA ILE A 42 10.97 18.24 -0.88
C ILE A 42 11.47 17.53 0.38
N GLU A 43 11.46 18.19 1.53
CA GLU A 43 11.82 17.58 2.82
C GLU A 43 10.86 16.45 3.18
N ASP A 44 9.56 16.66 3.00
CA ASP A 44 8.52 15.65 3.21
C ASP A 44 8.68 14.48 2.24
N ALA A 45 8.91 14.74 0.95
CA ALA A 45 9.15 13.68 -0.04
C ALA A 45 10.38 12.85 0.29
N VAL A 46 11.38 13.44 0.93
CA VAL A 46 12.60 12.75 1.41
C VAL A 46 12.36 12.05 2.74
N ALA A 47 11.61 12.66 3.66
CA ALA A 47 11.16 12.00 4.90
C ALA A 47 10.23 10.83 4.58
N ASP A 48 9.41 10.96 3.54
CA ASP A 48 8.57 9.90 3.01
C ASP A 48 9.39 8.76 2.39
N HIS A 49 10.57 9.02 1.84
CA HIS A 49 11.50 7.98 1.39
C HIS A 49 11.87 6.98 2.51
N ALA A 50 11.96 7.47 3.75
CA ALA A 50 12.16 6.63 4.93
C ALA A 50 10.85 6.10 5.53
N ARG A 51 9.70 6.63 5.10
CA ARG A 51 8.37 6.37 5.66
C ARG A 51 7.43 5.55 4.77
N TYR A 52 7.57 5.55 3.45
CA TYR A 52 6.80 4.65 2.60
C TYR A 52 7.34 3.24 2.69
N ASN A 53 7.12 2.67 3.86
CA ASN A 53 7.34 1.27 4.01
C ASN A 53 6.04 0.53 3.57
N LEU A 54 6.21 -0.74 3.28
CA LEU A 54 5.12 -1.62 2.83
C LEU A 54 3.95 -1.70 3.84
N TYR A 55 4.20 -1.37 5.10
CA TYR A 55 3.18 -1.33 6.16
C TYR A 55 2.29 -0.10 6.04
N ASP A 56 2.86 1.06 5.69
CA ASP A 56 2.10 2.30 5.54
C ASP A 56 1.11 2.22 4.37
N LEU A 57 1.49 1.55 3.27
CA LEU A 57 0.60 1.27 2.14
C LEU A 57 -0.65 0.48 2.58
N MET A 58 -0.45 -0.57 3.37
CA MET A 58 -1.55 -1.38 3.89
C MET A 58 -2.40 -0.59 4.89
N ASP A 59 -1.79 0.21 5.75
CA ASP A 59 -2.49 1.04 6.72
C ASP A 59 -3.39 2.08 6.05
N GLU A 60 -2.92 2.75 5.00
CA GLU A 60 -3.72 3.68 4.21
C GLU A 60 -4.91 2.99 3.51
N ALA A 61 -4.67 1.83 2.94
CA ALA A 61 -5.75 1.04 2.34
C ALA A 61 -6.78 0.60 3.40
N LEU A 62 -6.33 0.15 4.57
CA LEU A 62 -7.18 -0.26 5.68
C LEU A 62 -7.92 0.91 6.35
N GLN A 63 -7.41 2.14 6.28
CA GLN A 63 -8.12 3.36 6.68
C GLN A 63 -9.21 3.77 5.67
N GLY A 64 -9.14 3.29 4.44
CA GLY A 64 -10.03 3.68 3.36
C GLY A 64 -9.49 4.86 2.53
N ASN A 65 -8.24 5.26 2.73
CA ASN A 65 -7.55 6.36 2.06
C ASN A 65 -7.05 5.93 0.67
N TYR A 66 -7.97 5.48 -0.19
CA TYR A 66 -7.68 4.95 -1.52
C TYR A 66 -6.71 5.82 -2.33
N SER A 67 -7.01 7.11 -2.45
CA SER A 67 -6.22 8.01 -3.30
C SER A 67 -4.76 8.13 -2.82
N HIS A 68 -4.52 8.07 -1.50
CA HIS A 68 -3.19 8.08 -0.94
C HIS A 68 -2.49 6.73 -1.16
N ALA A 69 -3.16 5.62 -0.86
CA ALA A 69 -2.62 4.29 -1.07
C ALA A 69 -2.22 4.03 -2.54
N ILE A 70 -3.02 4.50 -3.52
CA ILE A 70 -2.67 4.39 -4.94
C ILE A 70 -1.44 5.23 -5.30
N ARG A 71 -1.31 6.45 -4.76
CA ARG A 71 -0.08 7.24 -4.98
C ARG A 71 1.15 6.52 -4.43
N MET A 72 1.04 5.94 -3.22
CA MET A 72 2.12 5.14 -2.62
C MET A 72 2.47 3.92 -3.47
N LEU A 73 1.47 3.19 -3.99
CA LEU A 73 1.69 2.05 -4.87
C LEU A 73 2.44 2.46 -6.15
N ASN A 74 2.00 3.53 -6.79
CA ASN A 74 2.64 4.06 -7.99
C ASN A 74 4.08 4.52 -7.72
N TYR A 75 4.31 5.12 -6.55
CA TYR A 75 5.65 5.49 -6.11
C TYR A 75 6.55 4.26 -5.94
N LEU A 76 6.08 3.22 -5.24
CA LEU A 76 6.83 1.96 -5.06
C LEU A 76 7.19 1.33 -6.41
N ARG A 77 6.25 1.35 -7.37
CA ARG A 77 6.49 0.91 -8.74
C ARG A 77 7.58 1.74 -9.43
N ALA A 78 7.46 3.06 -9.40
CA ALA A 78 8.41 3.98 -10.03
C ALA A 78 9.81 3.92 -9.41
N SER A 79 9.91 3.64 -8.09
CA SER A 79 11.17 3.48 -7.37
C SER A 79 11.86 2.13 -7.61
N GLY A 80 11.29 1.26 -8.45
CA GLY A 80 11.88 -0.04 -8.78
C GLY A 80 11.69 -1.10 -7.68
N THR A 81 10.68 -0.93 -6.82
CA THR A 81 10.35 -1.95 -5.82
C THR A 81 10.01 -3.26 -6.52
N GLU A 82 10.68 -4.34 -6.12
CA GLU A 82 10.41 -5.67 -6.64
C GLU A 82 9.00 -6.15 -6.28
N PRO A 83 8.12 -6.50 -7.26
CA PRO A 83 6.76 -6.94 -6.99
C PRO A 83 6.68 -8.13 -6.02
N LEU A 84 7.67 -9.02 -6.04
CA LEU A 84 7.70 -10.20 -5.17
C LEU A 84 7.92 -9.80 -3.70
N ALA A 85 8.76 -8.80 -3.43
CA ALA A 85 8.99 -8.28 -2.07
C ALA A 85 7.72 -7.61 -1.50
N LEU A 86 7.03 -6.81 -2.33
CA LEU A 86 5.75 -6.21 -1.99
C LEU A 86 4.70 -7.31 -1.71
N LEU A 87 4.61 -8.30 -2.60
CA LEU A 87 3.66 -9.40 -2.48
C LEU A 87 3.83 -10.19 -1.18
N TRP A 88 5.08 -10.48 -0.81
CA TRP A 88 5.36 -11.18 0.46
C TRP A 88 4.81 -10.43 1.67
N SER A 89 5.04 -9.13 1.74
CA SER A 89 4.60 -8.28 2.83
C SER A 89 3.07 -8.15 2.87
N VAL A 90 2.44 -7.86 1.72
CA VAL A 90 0.98 -7.77 1.57
C VAL A 90 0.31 -9.09 1.97
N THR A 91 0.82 -10.22 1.47
CA THR A 91 0.25 -11.54 1.75
C THR A 91 0.36 -11.90 3.24
N LYS A 92 1.46 -11.57 3.88
CA LYS A 92 1.65 -11.76 5.33
C LYS A 92 0.59 -11.01 6.13
N GLU A 93 0.36 -9.74 5.81
CA GLU A 93 -0.63 -8.90 6.48
C GLU A 93 -2.07 -9.41 6.22
N LEU A 94 -2.39 -9.77 4.97
CA LEU A 94 -3.70 -10.32 4.61
C LEU A 94 -4.02 -11.62 5.33
N ARG A 95 -3.03 -12.50 5.51
CA ARG A 95 -3.21 -13.74 6.28
C ARG A 95 -3.52 -13.45 7.75
N ALA A 96 -2.84 -12.47 8.35
CA ALA A 96 -3.13 -12.04 9.71
C ALA A 96 -4.54 -11.47 9.83
N LEU A 97 -4.95 -10.58 8.90
CA LEU A 97 -6.30 -10.01 8.87
C LEU A 97 -7.38 -11.07 8.68
N ALA A 98 -7.19 -12.01 7.75
CA ALA A 98 -8.13 -13.11 7.54
C ALA A 98 -8.26 -14.00 8.78
N GLY A 99 -7.14 -14.32 9.43
CA GLY A 99 -7.12 -15.11 10.68
C GLY A 99 -7.81 -14.39 11.84
N MET A 100 -7.52 -13.10 12.03
CA MET A 100 -8.18 -12.28 13.06
C MET A 100 -9.69 -12.18 12.79
N SER A 101 -10.09 -11.91 11.55
CA SER A 101 -11.50 -11.83 11.15
C SER A 101 -12.24 -13.15 11.41
N HIS A 102 -11.58 -14.29 11.11
CA HIS A 102 -12.13 -15.61 11.42
C HIS A 102 -12.33 -15.81 12.92
N LEU A 103 -11.33 -15.56 13.74
CA LEU A 103 -11.43 -15.72 15.19
C LEU A 103 -12.52 -14.84 15.82
N ILE A 104 -12.66 -13.61 15.35
CA ILE A 104 -13.75 -12.72 15.78
C ILE A 104 -15.11 -13.28 15.38
N SER A 105 -15.23 -13.84 14.18
CA SER A 105 -16.48 -14.45 13.70
C SER A 105 -16.89 -15.70 14.50
N THR A 106 -15.93 -16.37 15.14
CA THR A 106 -16.21 -17.51 16.07
C THR A 106 -16.55 -17.06 17.48
N GLY A 107 -16.64 -15.75 17.75
CA GLY A 107 -17.08 -15.18 19.03
C GLY A 107 -15.95 -14.75 19.97
N LEU A 108 -14.68 -14.77 19.55
CA LEU A 108 -13.60 -14.23 20.37
C LEU A 108 -13.68 -12.70 20.42
N ALA A 109 -13.39 -12.15 21.61
CA ALA A 109 -13.36 -10.70 21.80
C ALA A 109 -12.26 -10.06 20.92
N PRO A 110 -12.56 -9.00 20.13
CA PRO A 110 -11.58 -8.36 19.25
C PRO A 110 -10.30 -7.93 19.96
N ALA A 111 -10.41 -7.37 21.17
CA ALA A 111 -9.27 -6.93 21.96
C ALA A 111 -8.29 -8.09 22.28
N ARG A 112 -8.81 -9.27 22.61
CA ARG A 112 -8.01 -10.47 22.85
C ARG A 112 -7.34 -10.95 21.57
N VAL A 113 -8.07 -10.99 20.45
CA VAL A 113 -7.51 -11.40 19.16
C VAL A 113 -6.35 -10.49 18.73
N LEU A 114 -6.51 -9.16 18.87
CA LEU A 114 -5.44 -8.21 18.55
C LEU A 114 -4.21 -8.41 19.45
N GLN A 115 -4.41 -8.75 20.72
CA GLN A 115 -3.33 -9.06 21.65
C GLN A 115 -2.60 -10.36 21.27
N ASP A 116 -3.34 -11.42 20.94
CA ASP A 116 -2.78 -12.73 20.54
C ASP A 116 -1.95 -12.61 19.25
N TYR A 117 -2.37 -11.74 18.32
CA TYR A 117 -1.61 -11.40 17.11
C TYR A 117 -0.49 -10.37 17.33
N ARG A 118 -0.28 -9.91 18.58
CA ARG A 118 0.74 -8.94 18.96
C ARG A 118 0.68 -7.66 18.13
N ILE A 119 -0.53 -7.17 17.88
CA ILE A 119 -0.72 -5.90 17.18
C ILE A 119 -0.25 -4.76 18.09
N TRP A 120 0.60 -3.89 17.57
CA TRP A 120 1.14 -2.74 18.30
C TRP A 120 0.03 -1.77 18.68
N ASP A 121 0.19 -1.10 19.82
CA ASP A 121 -0.87 -0.25 20.40
C ASP A 121 -1.33 0.86 19.44
N ASN A 122 -0.41 1.48 18.72
CA ASN A 122 -0.70 2.52 17.72
C ASN A 122 -1.47 2.01 16.48
N ARG A 123 -1.53 0.70 16.23
CA ARG A 123 -2.26 0.08 15.12
C ARG A 123 -3.57 -0.60 15.55
N LYS A 124 -3.83 -0.75 16.84
CA LYS A 124 -4.99 -1.49 17.34
C LYS A 124 -6.31 -0.91 16.85
N ASP A 125 -6.47 0.41 16.94
CA ASP A 125 -7.70 1.09 16.50
C ASP A 125 -7.91 0.95 14.99
N LEU A 126 -6.86 1.11 14.20
CA LEU A 126 -6.87 0.88 12.77
C LEU A 126 -7.35 -0.53 12.43
N MET A 127 -6.70 -1.54 13.01
CA MET A 127 -7.03 -2.96 12.78
C MET A 127 -8.46 -3.28 13.21
N GLN A 128 -8.89 -2.81 14.38
CA GLN A 128 -10.24 -3.01 14.87
C GLN A 128 -11.30 -2.40 13.94
N ASN A 129 -11.07 -1.19 13.45
CA ASN A 129 -11.97 -0.52 12.52
C ASN A 129 -12.00 -1.22 11.17
N ALA A 130 -10.87 -1.65 10.64
CA ALA A 130 -10.80 -2.41 9.40
C ALA A 130 -11.53 -3.75 9.51
N LEU A 131 -11.32 -4.51 10.60
CA LEU A 131 -11.97 -5.79 10.85
C LEU A 131 -13.49 -5.68 11.06
N LYS A 132 -13.98 -4.55 11.58
CA LYS A 132 -15.42 -4.26 11.66
C LYS A 132 -16.02 -3.90 10.30
N ARG A 133 -15.28 -3.17 9.47
CA ARG A 133 -15.74 -2.63 8.19
C ARG A 133 -15.69 -3.66 7.06
N LEU A 134 -14.68 -4.50 7.06
CA LEU A 134 -14.40 -5.44 5.98
C LEU A 134 -14.80 -6.87 6.38
N PRO A 135 -15.70 -7.51 5.63
CA PRO A 135 -16.05 -8.91 5.86
C PRO A 135 -14.86 -9.83 5.55
N ILE A 136 -14.79 -10.99 6.19
CA ILE A 136 -13.74 -11.99 5.98
C ILE A 136 -13.53 -12.35 4.50
N ARG A 137 -14.61 -12.39 3.71
CA ARG A 137 -14.54 -12.65 2.27
C ARG A 137 -13.67 -11.65 1.51
N THR A 138 -13.58 -10.39 1.95
CA THR A 138 -12.69 -9.40 1.33
C THR A 138 -11.24 -9.83 1.47
N PHE A 139 -10.81 -10.25 2.65
CA PHE A 139 -9.44 -10.71 2.87
C PHE A 139 -9.14 -12.01 2.11
N GLN A 140 -10.11 -12.91 2.00
CA GLN A 140 -9.98 -14.14 1.20
C GLN A 140 -9.80 -13.83 -0.29
N HIS A 141 -10.57 -12.89 -0.85
CA HIS A 141 -10.40 -12.46 -2.24
C HIS A 141 -9.04 -11.78 -2.47
N CYS A 142 -8.60 -10.94 -1.52
CA CYS A 142 -7.25 -10.35 -1.58
C CYS A 142 -6.16 -11.44 -1.59
N LEU A 143 -6.32 -12.52 -0.83
CA LEU A 143 -5.38 -13.66 -0.83
C LEU A 143 -5.40 -14.43 -2.16
N LEU A 144 -6.58 -14.60 -2.78
CA LEU A 144 -6.68 -15.19 -4.12
C LEU A 144 -6.01 -14.31 -5.17
N GLU A 145 -6.20 -13.00 -5.09
CA GLU A 145 -5.52 -12.05 -5.97
C GLU A 145 -4.00 -12.07 -5.75
N SER A 146 -3.55 -12.19 -4.50
CA SER A 146 -2.13 -12.38 -4.20
C SER A 146 -1.53 -13.61 -4.87
N ALA A 147 -2.29 -14.71 -4.95
CA ALA A 147 -1.84 -15.91 -5.67
C ALA A 147 -1.76 -15.68 -7.19
N ARG A 148 -2.65 -14.87 -7.77
CA ARG A 148 -2.58 -14.48 -9.19
C ARG A 148 -1.36 -13.60 -9.46
N ILE A 149 -1.12 -12.61 -8.58
CA ILE A 149 0.08 -11.76 -8.66
C ILE A 149 1.34 -12.64 -8.64
N ASP A 150 1.41 -13.65 -7.75
CA ASP A 150 2.55 -14.58 -7.67
C ASP A 150 2.76 -15.32 -9.00
N GLN A 151 1.69 -15.82 -9.61
CA GLN A 151 1.75 -16.48 -10.92
C GLN A 151 2.21 -15.53 -12.01
N THR A 152 1.70 -14.29 -12.03
CA THR A 152 2.10 -13.28 -13.02
C THR A 152 3.58 -12.90 -12.88
N VAL A 153 4.06 -12.68 -11.64
CA VAL A 153 5.48 -12.37 -11.38
C VAL A 153 6.41 -13.51 -11.81
N LYS A 154 5.95 -14.75 -11.69
CA LYS A 154 6.71 -15.95 -12.10
C LYS A 154 6.58 -16.27 -13.60
N GLY A 155 5.88 -15.43 -14.37
CA GLY A 155 5.67 -15.67 -15.81
C GLY A 155 4.69 -16.79 -16.14
N MET A 156 3.90 -17.26 -15.16
CA MET A 156 2.87 -18.29 -15.32
C MET A 156 1.46 -17.70 -15.48
N GLY A 157 1.28 -16.38 -15.35
CA GLY A 157 0.04 -15.64 -15.51
C GLY A 157 0.22 -14.49 -16.48
N GLU A 158 -0.90 -14.04 -17.07
CA GLU A 158 -0.93 -12.87 -17.95
C GLU A 158 -1.19 -11.58 -17.15
N GLY A 159 -0.75 -10.43 -17.71
CA GLY A 159 -1.02 -9.11 -17.18
C GLY A 159 0.14 -8.49 -16.40
N ASP A 160 -0.17 -7.40 -15.70
CA ASP A 160 0.78 -6.64 -14.88
C ASP A 160 0.51 -6.93 -13.40
N PRO A 161 1.51 -7.37 -12.60
CA PRO A 161 1.33 -7.62 -11.18
C PRO A 161 0.85 -6.38 -10.41
N TRP A 162 1.15 -5.17 -10.91
CA TRP A 162 0.74 -3.90 -10.28
C TRP A 162 -0.77 -3.66 -10.37
N ASP A 163 -1.44 -4.20 -11.38
CA ASP A 163 -2.90 -4.15 -11.48
C ASP A 163 -3.55 -4.99 -10.37
N GLY A 164 -2.97 -6.14 -10.05
CA GLY A 164 -3.41 -6.97 -8.93
C GLY A 164 -3.27 -6.27 -7.58
N PHE A 165 -2.17 -5.56 -7.34
CA PHE A 165 -2.02 -4.73 -6.13
C PHE A 165 -3.04 -3.60 -6.09
N THR A 166 -3.35 -2.97 -7.23
CA THR A 166 -4.40 -1.96 -7.34
C THR A 166 -5.76 -2.52 -6.93
N ASN A 167 -6.11 -3.72 -7.38
CA ASN A 167 -7.34 -4.41 -6.98
C ASN A 167 -7.40 -4.65 -5.47
N ILE A 168 -6.31 -5.13 -4.87
CA ILE A 168 -6.23 -5.34 -3.42
C ILE A 168 -6.49 -4.03 -2.67
N ILE A 169 -5.86 -2.93 -3.08
CA ILE A 169 -6.06 -1.61 -2.46
C ILE A 169 -7.51 -1.14 -2.60
N LEU A 170 -8.12 -1.31 -3.78
CA LEU A 170 -9.54 -0.97 -4.04
C LEU A 170 -10.48 -1.72 -3.08
N TRP A 171 -10.26 -3.00 -2.89
CA TRP A 171 -11.09 -3.83 -2.01
C TRP A 171 -10.88 -3.49 -0.54
N LEU A 172 -9.63 -3.35 -0.09
CA LEU A 172 -9.31 -3.00 1.30
C LEU A 172 -9.81 -1.59 1.67
N SER A 173 -9.74 -0.63 0.74
CA SER A 173 -10.27 0.71 0.98
C SER A 173 -11.81 0.79 0.92
N GLY A 174 -12.49 -0.29 0.51
CA GLY A 174 -13.95 -0.34 0.39
C GLY A 174 -14.51 0.46 -0.79
N LYS A 175 -13.66 0.87 -1.74
CA LYS A 175 -14.09 1.60 -2.94
C LYS A 175 -14.74 0.68 -3.97
N MET A 176 -14.34 -0.58 -3.98
CA MET A 176 -14.96 -1.62 -4.80
C MET A 176 -15.14 -2.88 -3.95
N LYS A 177 -16.23 -3.61 -4.18
CA LYS A 177 -16.38 -4.96 -3.65
C LYS A 177 -15.66 -5.92 -4.60
N PRO A 178 -14.96 -6.96 -4.07
CA PRO A 178 -14.47 -8.02 -4.92
C PRO A 178 -15.67 -8.54 -5.75
N GLY A 179 -15.54 -8.58 -7.06
CA GLY A 179 -16.54 -9.22 -7.91
C GLY A 179 -16.76 -10.66 -7.42
N LEU A 180 -17.98 -11.17 -7.55
CA LEU A 180 -18.27 -12.59 -7.35
C LEU A 180 -17.45 -13.39 -8.37
N LEU A 181 -16.20 -13.65 -8.05
CA LEU A 181 -15.49 -14.77 -8.66
C LEU A 181 -16.20 -15.99 -8.11
N ALA A 182 -16.87 -16.70 -9.00
CA ALA A 182 -17.57 -17.93 -8.69
C ALA A 182 -16.70 -18.83 -7.82
N LEU A 183 -16.93 -18.80 -6.51
CA LEU A 183 -16.52 -19.83 -5.56
C LEU A 183 -17.67 -20.82 -5.41
N ASP A 184 -18.55 -20.89 -6.43
CA ASP A 184 -19.56 -21.93 -6.56
C ASP A 184 -18.99 -23.01 -7.49
N ASN A 185 -18.24 -23.95 -6.88
CA ASN A 185 -18.24 -25.38 -7.22
C ASN A 185 -17.52 -26.13 -6.11
#